data_a48de4f2e374754e23045782f613561c
#
_entry.id   a48de4f2e374754e23045782f613561c
#
_cell.length_a   1.000
_cell.length_b   1.000
_cell.length_c   1.000
_cell.angle_alpha   90.00
_cell.angle_beta   90.00
_cell.angle_gamma   90.00
#
_symmetry.space_group_name_H-M   'P 1'
#
loop_
_entity.id
_entity.type
_entity.pdbx_description
1 polymer ?
#
loop_
_entity_poly.entity_id
_entity_poly.type
_entity_poly.pdbx_seq_one_letter_code
_entity_poly.pdbx_strand_id
1 'polypeptide(L)'
;MRRPNTIVFTLLLVCALAFGLTSTAAAQDTVKIGILLPLSGPAAPIGVNSLNGHKLAVEEINAAGGIPSLGGAKIELVVADSGGDPKNGLTQAERLITKDKVVSIMGAYQSSVTYPSTQVAEKYEVPYIVPSSYKPEITERGFKYTFRVCLTTDLSGREQIAFMERMGRLSGKPVKTLGLIYENSDWGISSAELWKKYAKQYNLEVVLDESYPSNSTTLDPVVRKIKQAKPDALLFASYTSDAILLAKGIAQQKINPMVYMGTAGGHADPVFIQNVGEASNYYFDLAETSPDIDLPIARETNAKYKKTYGEDMSDDCIKCYTSTYVLAKAMEIAASTDPKDIRRVLANIKMIPGQKGIITPYGIEFDEKGQNMHARGVVIQTLNQKRVVVYPSELALPGAAIVWPTPPWDKR
;
A
#
# COMPACT_ATOMS: atom_id res chain seq x y z
N MET A 1 -39.11 -51.38 63.68
CA MET A 1 -39.34 -51.01 62.25
C MET A 1 -38.48 -49.80 61.90
N ARG A 2 -37.37 -50.03 61.21
CA ARG A 2 -36.38 -49.00 60.79
C ARG A 2 -36.71 -48.56 59.37
N ARG A 3 -36.86 -47.26 59.12
CA ARG A 3 -36.99 -46.66 57.78
C ARG A 3 -35.60 -46.48 57.19
N PRO A 4 -35.33 -46.95 55.96
CA PRO A 4 -34.05 -46.69 55.33
C PRO A 4 -34.10 -45.48 54.36
N ASN A 5 -33.08 -44.69 54.44
CA ASN A 5 -32.32 -44.01 53.38
C ASN A 5 -33.03 -43.13 52.32
N THR A 6 -33.40 -41.92 52.76
CA THR A 6 -33.76 -40.84 51.84
C THR A 6 -32.51 -39.97 51.42
N ILE A 7 -31.34 -40.20 52.01
CA ILE A 7 -30.13 -39.40 51.78
C ILE A 7 -29.31 -39.82 50.57
N VAL A 8 -29.43 -41.08 50.11
CA VAL A 8 -28.64 -41.61 49.00
C VAL A 8 -29.18 -41.16 47.61
N PHE A 9 -30.49 -40.88 47.51
CA PHE A 9 -31.08 -40.43 46.23
C PHE A 9 -30.80 -38.94 45.90
N THR A 10 -30.57 -38.08 46.88
CA THR A 10 -30.27 -36.66 46.66
C THR A 10 -28.83 -36.40 46.21
N LEU A 11 -27.89 -37.28 46.59
CA LEU A 11 -26.50 -37.15 46.16
C LEU A 11 -26.27 -37.59 44.72
N LEU A 12 -27.05 -38.55 44.20
CA LEU A 12 -26.94 -39.03 42.81
C LEU A 12 -27.56 -38.05 41.80
N LEU A 13 -28.54 -37.21 42.21
CA LEU A 13 -29.13 -36.22 41.31
C LEU A 13 -28.28 -34.94 41.16
N VAL A 14 -27.46 -34.61 42.16
CA VAL A 14 -26.52 -33.44 42.12
C VAL A 14 -25.27 -33.77 41.25
N CYS A 15 -24.84 -35.04 41.24
CA CYS A 15 -23.74 -35.46 40.35
C CYS A 15 -24.12 -35.55 38.89
N ALA A 16 -25.42 -35.78 38.57
CA ALA A 16 -25.89 -35.84 37.17
C ALA A 16 -26.03 -34.42 36.53
N LEU A 17 -26.22 -33.36 37.32
CA LEU A 17 -26.30 -31.99 36.83
C LEU A 17 -24.91 -31.32 36.65
N ALA A 18 -23.83 -31.88 37.20
CA ALA A 18 -22.49 -31.36 37.06
C ALA A 18 -21.75 -31.85 35.78
N PHE A 19 -22.28 -32.83 35.07
CA PHE A 19 -21.68 -33.41 33.85
C PHE A 19 -22.25 -32.86 32.54
N GLY A 20 -23.17 -31.89 32.60
CA GLY A 20 -23.88 -31.35 31.42
C GLY A 20 -23.34 -30.10 30.80
N LEU A 21 -22.22 -29.54 31.28
CA LEU A 21 -21.59 -28.32 30.72
C LEU A 21 -20.18 -28.59 30.18
N THR A 22 -20.02 -29.66 29.40
CA THR A 22 -18.97 -29.65 28.42
C THR A 22 -19.44 -28.71 27.30
N SER A 23 -19.13 -27.42 27.40
CA SER A 23 -19.12 -26.56 26.23
C SER A 23 -18.20 -27.22 25.21
N THR A 24 -18.80 -27.89 24.25
CA THR A 24 -18.10 -28.13 22.99
C THR A 24 -17.72 -26.73 22.52
N ALA A 25 -16.45 -26.36 22.68
CA ALA A 25 -15.90 -25.23 21.97
C ALA A 25 -16.16 -25.55 20.49
N ALA A 26 -17.24 -24.99 19.92
CA ALA A 26 -17.46 -25.03 18.49
C ALA A 26 -16.17 -24.55 17.87
N ALA A 27 -15.60 -25.32 16.97
CA ALA A 27 -14.45 -24.90 16.22
C ALA A 27 -14.81 -23.53 15.65
N GLN A 28 -14.05 -22.51 16.06
CA GLN A 28 -14.31 -21.15 15.68
C GLN A 28 -14.13 -21.08 14.16
N ASP A 29 -15.19 -20.77 13.40
CA ASP A 29 -15.14 -20.75 11.95
C ASP A 29 -14.02 -19.82 11.47
N THR A 30 -13.29 -20.27 10.45
CA THR A 30 -12.20 -19.51 9.86
C THR A 30 -12.67 -18.81 8.60
N VAL A 31 -12.42 -17.52 8.47
CA VAL A 31 -12.75 -16.72 7.29
C VAL A 31 -11.51 -16.58 6.41
N LYS A 32 -11.59 -17.08 5.17
CA LYS A 32 -10.49 -17.04 4.21
C LYS A 32 -10.48 -15.75 3.41
N ILE A 33 -9.35 -15.06 3.40
CA ILE A 33 -9.11 -13.85 2.62
C ILE A 33 -7.96 -14.12 1.64
N GLY A 34 -8.16 -13.84 0.36
CA GLY A 34 -7.14 -13.96 -0.67
C GLY A 34 -6.18 -12.78 -0.66
N ILE A 35 -4.88 -13.08 -0.68
CA ILE A 35 -3.82 -12.06 -0.87
C ILE A 35 -3.13 -12.36 -2.19
N LEU A 36 -3.19 -11.42 -3.13
CA LEU A 36 -2.53 -11.52 -4.42
C LEU A 36 -1.44 -10.45 -4.51
N LEU A 37 -0.17 -10.86 -4.50
CA LEU A 37 0.99 -9.95 -4.48
C LEU A 37 2.13 -10.52 -5.34
N PRO A 38 3.09 -9.69 -5.80
CA PRO A 38 4.30 -10.16 -6.45
C PRO A 38 5.29 -10.65 -5.38
N LEU A 39 5.31 -11.96 -5.12
CA LEU A 39 6.21 -12.56 -4.13
C LEU A 39 7.48 -13.15 -4.77
N SER A 40 7.54 -13.12 -6.08
CA SER A 40 8.72 -13.46 -6.91
C SER A 40 8.98 -12.37 -7.96
N GLY A 41 10.14 -12.41 -8.60
CA GLY A 41 10.54 -11.42 -9.61
C GLY A 41 11.02 -10.07 -9.03
N PRO A 42 11.18 -9.04 -9.88
CA PRO A 42 11.80 -7.75 -9.51
C PRO A 42 11.06 -6.95 -8.43
N ALA A 43 9.75 -7.17 -8.27
CA ALA A 43 8.93 -6.51 -7.25
C ALA A 43 8.75 -7.35 -5.97
N ALA A 44 9.45 -8.50 -5.84
CA ALA A 44 9.30 -9.37 -4.67
C ALA A 44 9.62 -8.70 -3.32
N PRO A 45 10.64 -7.85 -3.18
CA PRO A 45 10.92 -7.19 -1.90
C PRO A 45 9.72 -6.43 -1.35
N ILE A 46 9.12 -5.57 -2.17
CA ILE A 46 7.93 -4.80 -1.75
C ILE A 46 6.70 -5.69 -1.57
N GLY A 47 6.55 -6.75 -2.38
CA GLY A 47 5.47 -7.71 -2.23
C GLY A 47 5.54 -8.46 -0.90
N VAL A 48 6.73 -8.87 -0.47
CA VAL A 48 6.96 -9.53 0.83
C VAL A 48 6.72 -8.57 2.00
N ASN A 49 7.24 -7.33 1.91
CA ASN A 49 7.01 -6.30 2.92
C ASN A 49 5.50 -6.01 3.06
N SER A 50 4.76 -5.91 1.95
CA SER A 50 3.30 -5.73 1.92
C SER A 50 2.54 -6.91 2.52
N LEU A 51 2.94 -8.15 2.19
CA LEU A 51 2.36 -9.36 2.79
C LEU A 51 2.52 -9.38 4.31
N ASN A 52 3.67 -8.95 4.82
CA ASN A 52 3.92 -8.87 6.26
C ASN A 52 3.00 -7.84 6.94
N GLY A 53 2.59 -6.78 6.25
CA GLY A 53 1.57 -5.84 6.73
C GLY A 53 0.21 -6.52 6.93
N HIS A 54 -0.24 -7.31 5.95
CA HIS A 54 -1.46 -8.11 6.10
C HIS A 54 -1.35 -9.11 7.24
N LYS A 55 -0.21 -9.82 7.36
CA LYS A 55 0.01 -10.80 8.44
C LYS A 55 -0.05 -10.15 9.81
N LEU A 56 0.64 -9.03 10.03
CA LEU A 56 0.61 -8.33 11.31
C LEU A 56 -0.82 -7.92 11.70
N ALA A 57 -1.60 -7.39 10.76
CA ALA A 57 -2.99 -7.02 11.01
C ALA A 57 -3.85 -8.24 11.40
N VAL A 58 -3.70 -9.36 10.67
CA VAL A 58 -4.42 -10.60 10.96
C VAL A 58 -4.02 -11.19 12.31
N GLU A 59 -2.74 -11.18 12.65
CA GLU A 59 -2.25 -11.63 13.96
C GLU A 59 -2.88 -10.81 15.10
N GLU A 60 -2.92 -9.48 14.97
CA GLU A 60 -3.54 -8.60 15.96
C GLU A 60 -5.06 -8.81 16.08
N ILE A 61 -5.77 -8.95 14.96
CA ILE A 61 -7.22 -9.20 14.94
C ILE A 61 -7.51 -10.56 15.58
N ASN A 62 -6.77 -11.58 15.20
CA ASN A 62 -6.96 -12.94 15.69
C ASN A 62 -6.61 -13.06 17.18
N ALA A 63 -5.53 -12.40 17.64
CA ALA A 63 -5.17 -12.34 19.06
C ALA A 63 -6.21 -11.61 19.89
N ALA A 64 -6.88 -10.59 19.33
CA ALA A 64 -7.97 -9.87 20.00
C ALA A 64 -9.30 -10.64 20.05
N GLY A 65 -9.34 -11.89 19.57
CA GLY A 65 -10.56 -12.73 19.60
C GLY A 65 -11.19 -12.99 18.23
N GLY A 66 -10.62 -12.49 17.13
CA GLY A 66 -11.18 -12.61 15.79
C GLY A 66 -12.28 -11.57 15.50
N ILE A 67 -13.28 -11.93 14.69
CA ILE A 67 -14.39 -11.04 14.31
C ILE A 67 -15.57 -11.30 15.26
N PRO A 68 -15.88 -10.38 16.19
CA PRO A 68 -16.85 -10.63 17.26
C PRO A 68 -18.26 -10.98 16.76
N SER A 69 -18.77 -10.27 15.75
CA SER A 69 -20.10 -10.51 15.17
C SER A 69 -20.24 -11.86 14.45
N LEU A 70 -19.12 -12.52 14.17
CA LEU A 70 -19.06 -13.87 13.57
C LEU A 70 -18.66 -14.93 14.62
N GLY A 71 -19.04 -14.74 15.88
CA GLY A 71 -18.71 -15.67 16.95
C GLY A 71 -17.21 -15.76 17.28
N GLY A 72 -16.43 -14.74 16.90
CA GLY A 72 -14.99 -14.73 17.08
C GLY A 72 -14.22 -15.45 15.96
N ALA A 73 -14.81 -15.62 14.78
CA ALA A 73 -14.16 -16.26 13.64
C ALA A 73 -12.78 -15.68 13.36
N LYS A 74 -11.80 -16.56 13.12
CA LYS A 74 -10.41 -16.17 12.85
C LYS A 74 -10.22 -15.91 11.35
N ILE A 75 -9.35 -14.98 11.02
CA ILE A 75 -8.96 -14.71 9.64
C ILE A 75 -7.79 -15.63 9.25
N GLU A 76 -7.91 -16.26 8.09
CA GLU A 76 -6.87 -17.03 7.41
C GLU A 76 -6.50 -16.33 6.09
N LEU A 77 -5.21 -16.08 5.86
CA LEU A 77 -4.73 -15.54 4.60
C LEU A 77 -4.39 -16.66 3.62
N VAL A 78 -5.05 -16.66 2.47
CA VAL A 78 -4.72 -17.54 1.34
C VAL A 78 -3.88 -16.75 0.35
N VAL A 79 -2.58 -17.03 0.36
CA VAL A 79 -1.59 -16.25 -0.39
C VAL A 79 -1.40 -16.80 -1.81
N ALA A 80 -1.36 -15.90 -2.78
CA ALA A 80 -1.08 -16.19 -4.18
C ALA A 80 0.01 -15.25 -4.71
N ASP A 81 0.99 -15.82 -5.38
CA ASP A 81 2.07 -15.08 -6.05
C ASP A 81 1.66 -14.74 -7.48
N SER A 82 1.61 -13.45 -7.80
CA SER A 82 1.40 -12.99 -9.18
C SER A 82 2.68 -13.03 -10.03
N GLY A 83 3.85 -13.05 -9.39
CA GLY A 83 5.14 -12.87 -10.07
C GLY A 83 5.28 -11.55 -10.82
N GLY A 84 4.34 -10.61 -10.63
CA GLY A 84 4.24 -9.38 -11.41
C GLY A 84 3.70 -9.57 -12.84
N ASP A 85 3.19 -10.76 -13.17
CA ASP A 85 2.65 -11.09 -14.48
C ASP A 85 1.12 -10.95 -14.50
N PRO A 86 0.55 -10.13 -15.43
CA PRO A 86 -0.90 -9.89 -15.49
C PRO A 86 -1.72 -11.15 -15.75
N LYS A 87 -1.25 -12.06 -16.60
CA LYS A 87 -1.95 -13.30 -16.94
C LYS A 87 -1.96 -14.27 -15.75
N ASN A 88 -0.82 -14.39 -15.06
CA ASN A 88 -0.73 -15.17 -13.84
C ASN A 88 -1.62 -14.58 -12.74
N GLY A 89 -1.59 -13.25 -12.55
CA GLY A 89 -2.44 -12.55 -11.58
C GLY A 89 -3.92 -12.81 -11.78
N LEU A 90 -4.41 -12.77 -13.04
CA LEU A 90 -5.78 -13.12 -13.40
C LEU A 90 -6.10 -14.59 -13.03
N THR A 91 -5.20 -15.52 -13.37
CA THR A 91 -5.37 -16.95 -13.06
C THR A 91 -5.41 -17.20 -11.55
N GLN A 92 -4.53 -16.55 -10.79
CA GLN A 92 -4.51 -16.68 -9.33
C GLN A 92 -5.75 -16.06 -8.67
N ALA A 93 -6.26 -14.92 -9.17
CA ALA A 93 -7.50 -14.35 -8.67
C ALA A 93 -8.68 -15.30 -8.88
N GLU A 94 -8.79 -15.95 -10.05
CA GLU A 94 -9.82 -16.94 -10.31
C GLU A 94 -9.68 -18.19 -9.42
N ARG A 95 -8.46 -18.67 -9.18
CA ARG A 95 -8.17 -19.78 -8.26
C ARG A 95 -8.61 -19.45 -6.82
N LEU A 96 -8.22 -18.28 -6.30
CA LEU A 96 -8.58 -17.83 -4.96
C LEU A 96 -10.09 -17.85 -4.74
N ILE A 97 -10.87 -17.39 -5.73
CA ILE A 97 -12.33 -17.34 -5.63
C ILE A 97 -12.95 -18.74 -5.82
N THR A 98 -12.58 -19.44 -6.89
CA THR A 98 -13.32 -20.65 -7.31
C THR A 98 -12.90 -21.90 -6.58
N LYS A 99 -11.62 -22.03 -6.23
CA LYS A 99 -11.06 -23.20 -5.54
C LYS A 99 -10.89 -22.98 -4.05
N ASP A 100 -10.27 -21.88 -3.66
CA ASP A 100 -9.94 -21.62 -2.25
C ASP A 100 -11.11 -21.00 -1.49
N LYS A 101 -12.15 -20.50 -2.21
CA LYS A 101 -13.39 -19.96 -1.64
C LYS A 101 -13.17 -18.78 -0.69
N VAL A 102 -12.28 -17.87 -1.08
CA VAL A 102 -12.05 -16.64 -0.30
C VAL A 102 -13.26 -15.70 -0.39
N VAL A 103 -13.54 -15.00 0.69
CA VAL A 103 -14.67 -14.04 0.76
C VAL A 103 -14.32 -12.66 0.19
N SER A 104 -13.04 -12.37 0.04
CA SER A 104 -12.51 -11.15 -0.55
C SER A 104 -11.08 -11.39 -1.04
N ILE A 105 -10.61 -10.56 -1.99
CA ILE A 105 -9.20 -10.50 -2.40
C ILE A 105 -8.63 -9.13 -2.02
N MET A 106 -7.36 -9.09 -1.61
CA MET A 106 -6.57 -7.86 -1.47
C MET A 106 -5.29 -7.96 -2.32
N GLY A 107 -5.00 -6.89 -3.05
CA GLY A 107 -3.83 -6.83 -3.96
C GLY A 107 -4.06 -5.87 -5.14
N ALA A 108 -3.35 -6.00 -6.27
CA ALA A 108 -2.21 -6.91 -6.50
C ALA A 108 -0.86 -6.16 -6.54
N TYR A 109 -0.78 -4.92 -6.08
CA TYR A 109 0.34 -3.99 -6.13
C TYR A 109 0.53 -3.35 -7.51
N GLN A 110 0.93 -4.11 -8.53
CA GLN A 110 1.13 -3.57 -9.88
C GLN A 110 -0.19 -3.31 -10.59
N SER A 111 -0.35 -2.13 -11.19
CA SER A 111 -1.59 -1.75 -11.87
C SER A 111 -1.93 -2.67 -13.04
N SER A 112 -0.92 -3.12 -13.79
CA SER A 112 -1.07 -4.08 -14.89
C SER A 112 -1.59 -5.46 -14.45
N VAL A 113 -1.35 -5.84 -13.19
CA VAL A 113 -1.87 -7.09 -12.59
C VAL A 113 -3.24 -6.86 -11.96
N THR A 114 -3.42 -5.74 -11.23
CA THR A 114 -4.67 -5.40 -10.55
C THR A 114 -5.82 -5.19 -11.54
N TYR A 115 -5.54 -4.50 -12.63
CA TYR A 115 -6.56 -4.16 -13.64
C TYR A 115 -7.32 -5.40 -14.17
N PRO A 116 -6.68 -6.46 -14.67
CA PRO A 116 -7.39 -7.68 -15.06
C PRO A 116 -7.91 -8.51 -13.88
N SER A 117 -7.23 -8.53 -12.73
CA SER A 117 -7.64 -9.33 -11.56
C SER A 117 -8.96 -8.84 -10.96
N THR A 118 -9.19 -7.52 -10.93
CA THR A 118 -10.46 -6.95 -10.45
C THR A 118 -11.64 -7.29 -11.36
N GLN A 119 -11.41 -7.56 -12.66
CA GLN A 119 -12.45 -8.04 -13.55
C GLN A 119 -12.94 -9.46 -13.18
N VAL A 120 -12.02 -10.31 -12.70
CA VAL A 120 -12.39 -11.62 -12.19
C VAL A 120 -13.25 -11.50 -10.95
N ALA A 121 -12.86 -10.65 -10.00
CA ALA A 121 -13.63 -10.43 -8.77
C ALA A 121 -15.03 -9.86 -9.06
N GLU A 122 -15.16 -8.92 -10.00
CA GLU A 122 -16.45 -8.39 -10.45
C GLU A 122 -17.33 -9.51 -11.06
N LYS A 123 -16.77 -10.36 -11.93
CA LYS A 123 -17.49 -11.50 -12.54
C LYS A 123 -18.09 -12.45 -11.52
N TYR A 124 -17.37 -12.69 -10.42
CA TYR A 124 -17.79 -13.60 -9.36
C TYR A 124 -18.48 -12.92 -8.17
N GLU A 125 -18.68 -11.60 -8.23
CA GLU A 125 -19.30 -10.79 -7.18
C GLU A 125 -18.56 -10.90 -5.83
N VAL A 126 -17.21 -10.95 -5.86
CA VAL A 126 -16.35 -11.01 -4.67
C VAL A 126 -15.64 -9.67 -4.48
N PRO A 127 -15.70 -9.03 -3.30
CA PRO A 127 -15.01 -7.77 -3.05
C PRO A 127 -13.51 -7.86 -3.29
N TYR A 128 -12.96 -6.88 -4.01
CA TYR A 128 -11.54 -6.72 -4.23
C TYR A 128 -11.08 -5.38 -3.65
N ILE A 129 -10.27 -5.44 -2.59
CA ILE A 129 -9.68 -4.25 -2.00
C ILE A 129 -8.30 -4.03 -2.62
N VAL A 130 -8.05 -2.81 -3.10
CA VAL A 130 -6.82 -2.40 -3.78
C VAL A 130 -6.04 -1.47 -2.84
N PRO A 131 -5.06 -1.99 -2.07
CA PRO A 131 -4.21 -1.16 -1.20
C PRO A 131 -3.29 -0.24 -1.98
N SER A 132 -2.74 -0.76 -3.08
CA SER A 132 -1.77 -0.10 -3.94
C SER A 132 -2.05 -0.49 -5.37
N SER A 133 -2.25 0.43 -6.24
CA SER A 133 -2.34 0.34 -7.70
C SER A 133 -3.01 1.62 -8.21
N TYR A 134 -2.26 2.44 -8.89
CA TYR A 134 -2.61 3.85 -9.08
C TYR A 134 -3.31 4.15 -10.40
N LYS A 135 -3.38 3.21 -11.36
CA LYS A 135 -4.07 3.42 -12.65
C LYS A 135 -5.53 3.83 -12.42
N PRO A 136 -6.00 5.01 -12.94
CA PRO A 136 -7.35 5.51 -12.67
C PRO A 136 -8.45 4.52 -13.05
N GLU A 137 -8.31 3.86 -14.20
CA GLU A 137 -9.33 2.98 -14.76
C GLU A 137 -9.64 1.75 -13.90
N ILE A 138 -8.83 1.44 -12.87
CA ILE A 138 -9.14 0.34 -11.94
C ILE A 138 -10.51 0.57 -11.28
N THR A 139 -10.87 1.80 -10.93
CA THR A 139 -12.16 2.17 -10.32
C THR A 139 -13.11 2.91 -11.29
N GLU A 140 -12.68 3.24 -12.52
CA GLU A 140 -13.49 4.02 -13.47
C GLU A 140 -14.28 3.17 -14.47
N ARG A 141 -14.24 1.82 -14.34
CA ARG A 141 -14.95 0.89 -15.24
C ARG A 141 -16.41 0.61 -14.85
N GLY A 142 -16.89 1.26 -13.77
CA GLY A 142 -18.24 1.03 -13.24
C GLY A 142 -18.41 -0.27 -12.45
N PHE A 143 -17.31 -0.93 -12.05
CA PHE A 143 -17.32 -2.11 -11.22
C PHE A 143 -17.87 -1.80 -9.82
N LYS A 144 -18.59 -2.76 -9.24
CA LYS A 144 -19.25 -2.59 -7.93
C LYS A 144 -18.53 -3.32 -6.79
N TYR A 145 -17.62 -4.23 -7.14
CA TYR A 145 -16.89 -5.06 -6.17
C TYR A 145 -15.42 -4.64 -6.02
N THR A 146 -15.00 -3.52 -6.62
CA THR A 146 -13.64 -2.99 -6.53
C THR A 146 -13.60 -1.78 -5.61
N PHE A 147 -12.74 -1.81 -4.58
CA PHE A 147 -12.59 -0.75 -3.57
C PHE A 147 -11.11 -0.37 -3.44
N ARG A 148 -10.72 0.83 -3.89
CA ARG A 148 -9.33 1.28 -3.85
C ARG A 148 -9.07 2.20 -2.68
N VAL A 149 -8.15 1.79 -1.80
CA VAL A 149 -7.70 2.54 -0.61
C VAL A 149 -6.74 3.66 -1.00
N CYS A 150 -5.82 3.40 -1.92
CA CYS A 150 -4.78 4.32 -2.36
C CYS A 150 -5.28 5.41 -3.33
N LEU A 151 -4.44 6.41 -3.55
CA LEU A 151 -4.66 7.47 -4.54
C LEU A 151 -4.53 6.95 -5.99
N THR A 152 -4.77 7.83 -6.96
CA THR A 152 -4.61 7.58 -8.40
C THR A 152 -3.36 8.27 -8.96
N THR A 153 -2.88 7.84 -10.13
CA THR A 153 -1.82 8.55 -10.84
C THR A 153 -2.22 9.98 -11.21
N ASP A 154 -3.52 10.27 -11.41
CA ASP A 154 -3.99 11.65 -11.63
C ASP A 154 -3.75 12.53 -10.40
N LEU A 155 -4.10 12.02 -9.22
CA LEU A 155 -3.91 12.75 -7.97
C LEU A 155 -2.41 12.90 -7.64
N SER A 156 -1.62 11.81 -7.76
CA SER A 156 -0.18 11.87 -7.49
C SER A 156 0.55 12.81 -8.43
N GLY A 157 0.29 12.73 -9.73
CA GLY A 157 0.92 13.61 -10.72
C GLY A 157 0.62 15.09 -10.49
N ARG A 158 -0.63 15.40 -10.13
CA ARG A 158 -1.03 16.78 -9.77
C ARG A 158 -0.31 17.27 -8.53
N GLU A 159 -0.25 16.46 -7.48
CA GLU A 159 0.36 16.86 -6.20
C GLU A 159 1.88 17.01 -6.32
N GLN A 160 2.57 16.16 -7.11
CA GLN A 160 4.00 16.28 -7.38
C GLN A 160 4.34 17.59 -8.08
N ILE A 161 3.63 17.91 -9.17
CA ILE A 161 3.87 19.15 -9.92
C ILE A 161 3.55 20.39 -9.08
N ALA A 162 2.42 20.38 -8.34
CA ALA A 162 2.03 21.46 -7.45
C ALA A 162 3.04 21.67 -6.30
N PHE A 163 3.60 20.58 -5.74
CA PHE A 163 4.65 20.67 -4.73
C PHE A 163 5.93 21.32 -5.29
N MET A 164 6.38 20.88 -6.46
CA MET A 164 7.59 21.46 -7.09
C MET A 164 7.40 22.95 -7.43
N GLU A 165 6.23 23.34 -7.95
CA GLU A 165 5.89 24.76 -8.19
C GLU A 165 5.96 25.57 -6.90
N ARG A 166 5.30 25.07 -5.85
CA ARG A 166 5.29 25.73 -4.53
C ARG A 166 6.71 25.92 -3.99
N MET A 167 7.54 24.88 -4.02
CA MET A 167 8.91 24.93 -3.52
C MET A 167 9.78 25.87 -4.34
N GLY A 168 9.64 25.84 -5.67
CA GLY A 168 10.33 26.75 -6.57
C GLY A 168 10.00 28.21 -6.28
N ARG A 169 8.72 28.54 -6.07
CA ARG A 169 8.25 29.88 -5.74
C ARG A 169 8.75 30.35 -4.37
N LEU A 170 8.66 29.49 -3.34
CA LEU A 170 9.10 29.84 -1.98
C LEU A 170 10.61 30.05 -1.87
N SER A 171 11.41 29.29 -2.61
CA SER A 171 12.88 29.36 -2.59
C SER A 171 13.47 30.37 -3.57
N GLY A 172 12.66 30.92 -4.48
CA GLY A 172 13.17 31.75 -5.60
C GLY A 172 13.95 30.94 -6.66
N LYS A 173 13.83 29.60 -6.65
CA LYS A 173 14.51 28.69 -7.58
C LYS A 173 13.48 27.78 -8.25
N PRO A 174 12.75 28.30 -9.28
CA PRO A 174 11.71 27.54 -9.95
C PRO A 174 12.28 26.43 -10.82
N VAL A 175 11.58 25.29 -10.86
CA VAL A 175 11.76 24.25 -11.87
C VAL A 175 11.15 24.75 -13.17
N LYS A 176 11.82 24.51 -14.31
CA LYS A 176 11.35 24.88 -15.65
C LYS A 176 11.25 23.67 -16.58
N THR A 177 12.18 22.74 -16.43
CA THR A 177 12.27 21.56 -17.31
C THR A 177 12.15 20.26 -16.55
N LEU A 178 11.46 19.27 -17.15
CA LEU A 178 11.20 17.96 -16.59
C LEU A 178 11.82 16.85 -17.42
N GLY A 179 12.41 15.86 -16.76
CA GLY A 179 12.70 14.56 -17.31
C GLY A 179 11.76 13.52 -16.70
N LEU A 180 11.01 12.82 -17.53
CA LEU A 180 10.09 11.76 -17.13
C LEU A 180 10.75 10.42 -17.37
N ILE A 181 10.91 9.61 -16.32
CA ILE A 181 11.60 8.33 -16.36
C ILE A 181 10.67 7.28 -15.72
N TYR A 182 10.23 6.30 -16.50
CA TYR A 182 9.20 5.39 -16.02
C TYR A 182 9.28 4.00 -16.62
N GLU A 183 8.83 3.02 -15.84
CA GLU A 183 8.65 1.67 -16.35
C GLU A 183 7.48 1.63 -17.36
N ASN A 184 7.56 0.74 -18.35
CA ASN A 184 6.68 0.75 -19.51
C ASN A 184 5.39 -0.09 -19.36
N SER A 185 4.91 -0.29 -18.11
CA SER A 185 3.61 -0.92 -17.87
C SER A 185 2.53 0.13 -17.54
N ASP A 186 1.34 -0.32 -17.21
CA ASP A 186 0.17 0.53 -16.95
C ASP A 186 0.42 1.67 -15.97
N TRP A 187 1.18 1.43 -14.89
CA TRP A 187 1.44 2.45 -13.88
C TRP A 187 2.39 3.53 -14.40
N GLY A 188 3.53 3.15 -14.97
CA GLY A 188 4.50 4.13 -15.47
C GLY A 188 3.96 4.94 -16.64
N ILE A 189 3.27 4.29 -17.59
CA ILE A 189 2.63 4.97 -18.73
C ILE A 189 1.58 5.97 -18.25
N SER A 190 0.68 5.55 -17.34
CA SER A 190 -0.35 6.43 -16.77
C SER A 190 0.26 7.61 -16.02
N SER A 191 1.35 7.38 -15.26
CA SER A 191 2.06 8.46 -14.56
C SER A 191 2.64 9.48 -15.54
N ALA A 192 3.31 9.02 -16.60
CA ALA A 192 3.92 9.91 -17.61
C ALA A 192 2.87 10.75 -18.36
N GLU A 193 1.73 10.16 -18.71
CA GLU A 193 0.64 10.90 -19.36
C GLU A 193 0.10 12.02 -18.48
N LEU A 194 -0.06 11.75 -17.18
CA LEU A 194 -0.57 12.73 -16.25
C LEU A 194 0.47 13.78 -15.85
N TRP A 195 1.75 13.44 -15.76
CA TRP A 195 2.81 14.44 -15.62
C TRP A 195 2.86 15.39 -16.82
N LYS A 196 2.76 14.88 -18.06
CA LYS A 196 2.67 15.73 -19.28
C LYS A 196 1.45 16.66 -19.25
N LYS A 197 0.30 16.14 -18.82
CA LYS A 197 -0.92 16.95 -18.64
C LYS A 197 -0.70 18.10 -17.65
N TYR A 198 -0.16 17.80 -16.47
CA TYR A 198 0.06 18.81 -15.43
C TYR A 198 1.25 19.72 -15.72
N ALA A 199 2.33 19.22 -16.32
CA ALA A 199 3.44 20.05 -16.80
C ALA A 199 2.95 21.17 -17.70
N LYS A 200 2.04 20.85 -18.67
CA LYS A 200 1.43 21.86 -19.54
C LYS A 200 0.62 22.90 -18.77
N GLN A 201 -0.11 22.52 -17.72
CA GLN A 201 -0.89 23.46 -16.90
C GLN A 201 -0.02 24.43 -16.11
N TYR A 202 1.19 24.01 -15.71
CA TYR A 202 2.13 24.82 -14.95
C TYR A 202 3.24 25.43 -15.82
N ASN A 203 3.12 25.36 -17.16
CA ASN A 203 4.11 25.88 -18.12
C ASN A 203 5.52 25.30 -17.91
N LEU A 204 5.61 24.00 -17.57
CA LEU A 204 6.86 23.25 -17.48
C LEU A 204 7.14 22.55 -18.82
N GLU A 205 8.36 22.59 -19.28
CA GLU A 205 8.79 21.93 -20.51
C GLU A 205 9.26 20.49 -20.20
N VAL A 206 8.72 19.48 -20.91
CA VAL A 206 9.21 18.11 -20.85
C VAL A 206 10.34 17.96 -21.87
N VAL A 207 11.58 17.92 -21.39
CA VAL A 207 12.80 17.81 -22.22
C VAL A 207 13.29 16.36 -22.38
N LEU A 208 12.74 15.44 -21.59
CA LEU A 208 13.01 14.01 -21.69
C LEU A 208 11.75 13.22 -21.31
N ASP A 209 11.35 12.30 -22.16
CA ASP A 209 10.24 11.37 -21.96
C ASP A 209 10.75 9.96 -22.29
N GLU A 210 11.16 9.21 -21.26
CA GLU A 210 11.89 7.95 -21.43
C GLU A 210 11.26 6.81 -20.65
N SER A 211 10.77 5.80 -21.36
CA SER A 211 10.27 4.56 -20.76
C SER A 211 11.28 3.42 -20.87
N TYR A 212 11.19 2.45 -19.97
CA TYR A 212 12.03 1.26 -19.97
C TYR A 212 11.25 0.03 -19.44
N PRO A 213 11.63 -1.19 -19.85
CA PRO A 213 11.05 -2.43 -19.29
C PRO A 213 11.43 -2.61 -17.82
N SER A 214 10.45 -2.89 -16.95
CA SER A 214 10.64 -3.08 -15.49
C SER A 214 11.51 -4.30 -15.12
N ASN A 215 11.86 -5.15 -16.06
CA ASN A 215 12.77 -6.28 -15.86
C ASN A 215 14.17 -6.02 -16.42
N SER A 216 14.51 -4.77 -16.69
CA SER A 216 15.82 -4.38 -17.22
C SER A 216 16.93 -4.71 -16.23
N THR A 217 18.00 -5.33 -16.71
CA THR A 217 19.20 -5.62 -15.89
C THR A 217 20.19 -4.46 -15.85
N THR A 218 20.03 -3.47 -16.74
CA THR A 218 20.79 -2.22 -16.76
C THR A 218 19.92 -1.09 -17.29
N LEU A 219 20.13 0.12 -16.75
CA LEU A 219 19.48 1.35 -17.18
C LEU A 219 20.50 2.43 -17.61
N ASP A 220 21.73 2.04 -17.91
CA ASP A 220 22.78 2.94 -18.39
C ASP A 220 22.38 3.74 -19.64
N PRO A 221 21.66 3.19 -20.64
CA PRO A 221 21.16 3.99 -21.75
C PRO A 221 20.23 5.11 -21.32
N VAL A 222 19.34 4.86 -20.34
CA VAL A 222 18.43 5.85 -19.76
C VAL A 222 19.21 6.94 -19.03
N VAL A 223 20.17 6.54 -18.18
CA VAL A 223 21.04 7.47 -17.44
C VAL A 223 21.84 8.38 -18.38
N ARG A 224 22.35 7.85 -19.51
CA ARG A 224 23.02 8.69 -20.53
C ARG A 224 22.10 9.74 -21.14
N LYS A 225 20.83 9.37 -21.44
CA LYS A 225 19.82 10.33 -21.95
C LYS A 225 19.52 11.42 -20.94
N ILE A 226 19.37 11.05 -19.64
CA ILE A 226 19.20 12.04 -18.56
C ILE A 226 20.37 13.03 -18.52
N LYS A 227 21.61 12.52 -18.63
CA LYS A 227 22.82 13.38 -18.63
C LYS A 227 22.85 14.34 -19.81
N GLN A 228 22.37 13.93 -20.97
CA GLN A 228 22.32 14.77 -22.18
C GLN A 228 21.20 15.82 -22.08
N ALA A 229 20.01 15.44 -21.62
CA ALA A 229 18.85 16.31 -21.53
C ALA A 229 18.95 17.38 -20.45
N LYS A 230 19.66 17.09 -19.34
CA LYS A 230 19.91 18.01 -18.20
C LYS A 230 18.64 18.68 -17.67
N PRO A 231 17.56 17.96 -17.33
CA PRO A 231 16.35 18.54 -16.80
C PRO A 231 16.58 19.16 -15.41
N ASP A 232 15.78 20.19 -15.07
CA ASP A 232 15.79 20.75 -13.72
C ASP A 232 15.25 19.75 -12.68
N ALA A 233 14.23 18.97 -13.05
CA ALA A 233 13.66 17.95 -12.20
C ALA A 233 13.51 16.61 -12.95
N LEU A 234 13.75 15.51 -12.22
CA LEU A 234 13.49 14.14 -12.66
C LEU A 234 12.29 13.59 -11.90
N LEU A 235 11.29 13.11 -12.64
CA LEU A 235 10.13 12.39 -12.12
C LEU A 235 10.30 10.89 -12.43
N PHE A 236 10.11 10.04 -11.42
CA PHE A 236 10.32 8.62 -11.54
C PHE A 236 9.05 7.83 -11.20
N ALA A 237 8.65 6.91 -12.08
CA ALA A 237 7.76 5.81 -11.77
C ALA A 237 8.55 4.50 -11.97
N SER A 238 9.14 4.00 -10.90
CA SER A 238 10.08 2.88 -10.92
C SER A 238 9.79 1.90 -9.79
N TYR A 239 9.89 0.60 -10.06
CA TYR A 239 9.89 -0.40 -9.00
C TYR A 239 11.24 -0.44 -8.27
N THR A 240 11.36 -1.21 -7.20
CA THR A 240 12.52 -1.17 -6.31
C THR A 240 13.85 -1.43 -7.04
N SER A 241 13.91 -2.46 -7.89
CA SER A 241 15.13 -2.81 -8.63
C SER A 241 15.55 -1.74 -9.62
N ASP A 242 14.59 -1.16 -10.34
CA ASP A 242 14.84 -0.12 -11.35
C ASP A 242 15.27 1.18 -10.68
N ALA A 243 14.61 1.57 -9.59
CA ALA A 243 14.96 2.76 -8.80
C ALA A 243 16.40 2.69 -8.29
N ILE A 244 16.85 1.52 -7.81
CA ILE A 244 18.22 1.28 -7.38
C ILE A 244 19.21 1.42 -8.54
N LEU A 245 18.92 0.82 -9.72
CA LEU A 245 19.76 0.92 -10.91
C LEU A 245 19.90 2.38 -11.38
N LEU A 246 18.77 3.10 -11.46
CA LEU A 246 18.75 4.51 -11.87
C LEU A 246 19.55 5.38 -10.89
N ALA A 247 19.29 5.25 -9.58
CA ALA A 247 19.97 6.07 -8.58
C ALA A 247 21.49 5.84 -8.56
N LYS A 248 21.93 4.58 -8.65
CA LYS A 248 23.37 4.23 -8.75
C LYS A 248 24.00 4.80 -10.01
N GLY A 249 23.35 4.66 -11.17
CA GLY A 249 23.86 5.22 -12.43
C GLY A 249 23.91 6.75 -12.42
N ILE A 250 22.88 7.41 -11.88
CA ILE A 250 22.83 8.87 -11.69
C ILE A 250 23.97 9.34 -10.79
N ALA A 251 24.20 8.65 -9.67
CA ALA A 251 25.29 8.97 -8.74
C ALA A 251 26.67 8.78 -9.39
N GLN A 252 26.89 7.65 -10.07
CA GLN A 252 28.14 7.36 -10.79
C GLN A 252 28.47 8.43 -11.85
N GLN A 253 27.45 8.93 -12.53
CA GLN A 253 27.59 9.97 -13.55
C GLN A 253 27.58 11.40 -12.97
N LYS A 254 27.40 11.55 -11.65
CA LYS A 254 27.27 12.83 -10.94
C LYS A 254 26.22 13.76 -11.56
N ILE A 255 25.10 13.19 -12.03
CA ILE A 255 23.98 13.96 -12.57
C ILE A 255 23.27 14.64 -11.40
N ASN A 256 23.04 15.95 -11.49
CA ASN A 256 22.57 16.77 -10.37
C ASN A 256 21.41 17.70 -10.79
N PRO A 257 20.21 17.19 -10.98
CA PRO A 257 19.03 18.04 -11.13
C PRO A 257 18.73 18.76 -9.81
N MET A 258 17.89 19.77 -9.87
CA MET A 258 17.37 20.46 -8.67
C MET A 258 16.50 19.52 -7.82
N VAL A 259 15.83 18.56 -8.45
CA VAL A 259 14.86 17.65 -7.82
C VAL A 259 14.97 16.24 -8.41
N TYR A 260 15.02 15.26 -7.54
CA TYR A 260 14.69 13.88 -7.82
C TYR A 260 13.34 13.58 -7.14
N MET A 261 12.31 13.19 -7.88
CA MET A 261 10.97 12.97 -7.36
C MET A 261 10.45 11.58 -7.75
N GLY A 262 10.43 10.68 -6.80
CA GLY A 262 9.78 9.37 -6.92
C GLY A 262 8.25 9.47 -6.83
N THR A 263 7.58 8.41 -7.23
CA THR A 263 6.12 8.27 -7.16
C THR A 263 5.80 6.99 -6.41
N ALA A 264 5.88 7.02 -5.09
CA ALA A 264 5.76 5.83 -4.26
C ALA A 264 6.65 4.68 -4.78
N GLY A 265 6.18 3.44 -4.79
CA GLY A 265 6.89 2.33 -5.41
C GLY A 265 8.30 2.14 -4.88
N GLY A 266 9.26 2.02 -5.79
CA GLY A 266 10.62 1.65 -5.45
C GLY A 266 11.39 2.69 -4.63
N HIS A 267 11.12 3.98 -4.81
CA HIS A 267 11.80 5.03 -4.06
C HIS A 267 11.30 5.13 -2.61
N ALA A 268 10.06 4.72 -2.34
CA ALA A 268 9.48 4.63 -1.01
C ALA A 268 9.83 3.34 -0.27
N ASP A 269 10.44 2.35 -0.95
CA ASP A 269 10.84 1.07 -0.36
C ASP A 269 12.07 1.25 0.54
N PRO A 270 12.08 0.70 1.78
CA PRO A 270 13.28 0.67 2.62
C PRO A 270 14.52 0.08 1.94
N VAL A 271 14.33 -0.92 1.09
CA VAL A 271 15.39 -1.59 0.32
C VAL A 271 16.12 -0.62 -0.62
N PHE A 272 15.46 0.42 -1.11
CA PHE A 272 16.09 1.47 -1.93
C PHE A 272 17.24 2.15 -1.18
N ILE A 273 16.98 2.66 0.03
CA ILE A 273 18.01 3.34 0.84
C ILE A 273 19.13 2.38 1.21
N GLN A 274 18.79 1.15 1.62
CA GLN A 274 19.78 0.12 2.00
C GLN A 274 20.76 -0.18 0.86
N ASN A 275 20.30 -0.20 -0.39
CA ASN A 275 21.11 -0.54 -1.56
C ASN A 275 21.81 0.65 -2.22
N VAL A 276 21.25 1.85 -2.11
CA VAL A 276 21.79 3.08 -2.72
C VAL A 276 22.70 3.84 -1.76
N GLY A 277 22.48 3.68 -0.44
CA GLY A 277 23.30 4.32 0.59
C GLY A 277 23.20 5.85 0.55
N GLU A 278 24.34 6.54 0.74
CA GLU A 278 24.40 8.01 0.76
C GLU A 278 23.88 8.67 -0.51
N ALA A 279 23.98 8.00 -1.67
CA ALA A 279 23.46 8.52 -2.91
C ALA A 279 21.93 8.63 -2.97
N SER A 280 21.20 8.00 -2.02
CA SER A 280 19.75 8.15 -1.88
C SER A 280 19.36 9.48 -1.23
N ASN A 281 20.31 10.20 -0.59
CA ASN A 281 20.00 11.47 0.05
C ASN A 281 19.49 12.50 -0.95
N TYR A 282 18.55 13.31 -0.48
CA TYR A 282 17.86 14.38 -1.20
C TYR A 282 16.85 13.93 -2.26
N TYR A 283 16.61 12.62 -2.42
CA TYR A 283 15.47 12.16 -3.20
C TYR A 283 14.19 12.53 -2.46
N PHE A 284 13.28 13.17 -3.16
CA PHE A 284 11.89 13.27 -2.77
C PHE A 284 11.12 12.07 -3.26
N ASP A 285 10.05 11.76 -2.57
CA ASP A 285 9.06 10.79 -3.01
C ASP A 285 7.65 11.26 -2.63
N LEU A 286 6.70 11.13 -3.54
CA LEU A 286 5.29 11.29 -3.22
C LEU A 286 4.72 9.91 -2.89
N ALA A 287 4.57 9.63 -1.63
CA ALA A 287 3.87 8.47 -1.08
C ALA A 287 2.52 8.89 -0.47
N GLU A 288 1.83 8.01 0.22
CA GLU A 288 0.59 8.32 0.93
C GLU A 288 0.78 8.31 2.44
N THR A 289 1.82 7.64 2.89
CA THR A 289 2.17 7.51 4.30
C THR A 289 3.65 7.18 4.47
N SER A 290 4.12 7.23 5.71
CA SER A 290 5.48 6.84 6.09
C SER A 290 5.49 6.40 7.55
N PRO A 291 6.42 5.50 7.95
CA PRO A 291 6.53 5.11 9.37
C PRO A 291 6.89 6.25 10.32
N ASP A 292 7.48 7.34 9.82
CA ASP A 292 7.86 8.52 10.60
C ASP A 292 6.83 9.66 10.56
N ILE A 293 5.64 9.40 9.99
CA ILE A 293 4.54 10.38 9.97
C ILE A 293 4.12 10.77 11.39
N ASP A 294 3.72 12.02 11.61
CA ASP A 294 3.24 12.45 12.94
C ASP A 294 1.83 11.93 13.26
N LEU A 295 1.74 10.62 13.31
CA LEU A 295 0.56 9.84 13.71
C LEU A 295 1.00 8.76 14.71
N PRO A 296 0.76 8.93 16.03
CA PRO A 296 1.28 8.03 17.06
C PRO A 296 1.00 6.55 16.80
N ILE A 297 -0.23 6.19 16.42
CA ILE A 297 -0.61 4.81 16.14
C ILE A 297 0.19 4.20 14.96
N ALA A 298 0.55 4.99 13.95
CA ALA A 298 1.37 4.52 12.84
C ALA A 298 2.80 4.19 13.31
N ARG A 299 3.40 5.08 14.12
CA ARG A 299 4.74 4.86 14.70
C ARG A 299 4.77 3.65 15.64
N GLU A 300 3.77 3.50 16.49
CA GLU A 300 3.65 2.34 17.39
C GLU A 300 3.51 1.03 16.61
N THR A 301 2.69 1.03 15.55
CA THR A 301 2.51 -0.14 14.68
C THR A 301 3.81 -0.46 13.93
N ASN A 302 4.50 0.56 13.41
CA ASN A 302 5.81 0.35 12.78
C ASN A 302 6.86 -0.21 13.75
N ALA A 303 6.87 0.23 15.00
CA ALA A 303 7.79 -0.31 16.01
C ALA A 303 7.54 -1.81 16.28
N LYS A 304 6.27 -2.24 16.33
CA LYS A 304 5.90 -3.66 16.42
C LYS A 304 6.34 -4.43 15.18
N TYR A 305 6.05 -3.90 14.00
CA TYR A 305 6.43 -4.49 12.72
C TYR A 305 7.96 -4.69 12.65
N LYS A 306 8.73 -3.65 12.94
CA LYS A 306 10.19 -3.69 12.94
C LYS A 306 10.75 -4.72 13.92
N LYS A 307 10.13 -4.86 15.10
CA LYS A 307 10.50 -5.90 16.08
C LYS A 307 10.29 -7.31 15.53
N THR A 308 9.24 -7.52 14.74
CA THR A 308 8.85 -8.83 14.21
C THR A 308 9.62 -9.20 12.94
N TYR A 309 9.79 -8.23 12.01
CA TYR A 309 10.31 -8.48 10.67
C TYR A 309 11.70 -7.89 10.42
N GLY A 310 12.27 -7.09 11.35
CA GLY A 310 13.63 -6.55 11.27
C GLY A 310 13.79 -5.30 10.40
N GLU A 311 12.70 -4.80 9.80
CA GLU A 311 12.70 -3.64 8.89
C GLU A 311 11.53 -2.70 9.18
N ASP A 312 11.56 -1.50 8.64
CA ASP A 312 10.43 -0.57 8.71
C ASP A 312 9.34 -0.94 7.69
N MET A 313 8.09 -0.59 7.99
CA MET A 313 6.99 -0.69 7.03
C MET A 313 7.25 0.24 5.84
N SER A 314 6.97 -0.23 4.64
CA SER A 314 6.84 0.64 3.47
C SER A 314 5.50 1.36 3.46
N ASP A 315 5.34 2.34 2.56
CA ASP A 315 4.05 2.96 2.26
C ASP A 315 2.97 1.92 1.91
N ASP A 316 3.32 0.96 1.06
CA ASP A 316 2.41 -0.10 0.63
C ASP A 316 2.08 -1.08 1.76
N CYS A 317 3.05 -1.40 2.62
CA CYS A 317 2.83 -2.23 3.81
C CYS A 317 1.82 -1.60 4.77
N ILE A 318 1.91 -0.30 5.02
CA ILE A 318 0.98 0.46 5.86
C ILE A 318 -0.44 0.42 5.28
N LYS A 319 -0.58 0.58 3.96
CA LYS A 319 -1.87 0.49 3.27
C LYS A 319 -2.45 -0.93 3.30
N CYS A 320 -1.60 -1.95 3.16
CA CYS A 320 -2.01 -3.36 3.27
C CYS A 320 -2.51 -3.70 4.67
N TYR A 321 -1.80 -3.26 5.71
CA TYR A 321 -2.24 -3.39 7.10
C TYR A 321 -3.60 -2.71 7.32
N THR A 322 -3.74 -1.44 6.91
CA THR A 322 -4.99 -0.68 6.99
C THR A 322 -6.14 -1.37 6.24
N SER A 323 -5.89 -1.85 5.02
CA SER A 323 -6.90 -2.54 4.21
C SER A 323 -7.43 -3.80 4.89
N THR A 324 -6.59 -4.52 5.63
CA THR A 324 -7.02 -5.71 6.38
C THR A 324 -7.99 -5.34 7.50
N TYR A 325 -7.74 -4.25 8.22
CA TYR A 325 -8.66 -3.75 9.23
C TYR A 325 -9.97 -3.20 8.64
N VAL A 326 -9.90 -2.56 7.46
CA VAL A 326 -11.11 -2.11 6.72
C VAL A 326 -12.00 -3.30 6.39
N LEU A 327 -11.43 -4.38 5.84
CA LEU A 327 -12.17 -5.59 5.50
C LEU A 327 -12.74 -6.29 6.75
N ALA A 328 -11.92 -6.44 7.80
CA ALA A 328 -12.37 -7.03 9.06
C ALA A 328 -13.54 -6.23 9.67
N LYS A 329 -13.46 -4.89 9.64
CA LYS A 329 -14.53 -4.01 10.11
C LYS A 329 -15.78 -4.12 9.24
N ALA A 330 -15.62 -4.27 7.92
CA ALA A 330 -16.76 -4.49 7.02
C ALA A 330 -17.48 -5.80 7.32
N MET A 331 -16.75 -6.89 7.57
CA MET A 331 -17.33 -8.18 7.98
C MET A 331 -18.01 -8.10 9.36
N GLU A 332 -17.40 -7.38 10.30
CA GLU A 332 -17.98 -7.13 11.62
C GLU A 332 -19.33 -6.40 11.54
N ILE A 333 -19.41 -5.34 10.74
CA ILE A 333 -20.65 -4.57 10.54
C ILE A 333 -21.69 -5.38 9.78
N ALA A 334 -21.27 -6.12 8.76
CA ALA A 334 -22.14 -7.00 7.99
C ALA A 334 -22.70 -8.16 8.82
N ALA A 335 -22.02 -8.57 9.88
CA ALA A 335 -22.24 -9.80 10.64
C ALA A 335 -22.39 -11.02 9.69
N SER A 336 -21.63 -11.03 8.58
CA SER A 336 -21.74 -11.98 7.48
C SER A 336 -20.40 -12.19 6.79
N THR A 337 -20.18 -13.38 6.25
CA THR A 337 -19.09 -13.72 5.35
C THR A 337 -19.54 -13.75 3.89
N ASP A 338 -20.82 -13.47 3.61
CA ASP A 338 -21.30 -13.35 2.24
C ASP A 338 -20.64 -12.16 1.53
N PRO A 339 -20.01 -12.35 0.37
CA PRO A 339 -19.36 -11.29 -0.38
C PRO A 339 -20.27 -10.10 -0.71
N LYS A 340 -21.58 -10.33 -0.93
CA LYS A 340 -22.55 -9.27 -1.25
C LYS A 340 -22.83 -8.40 -0.04
N ASP A 341 -22.92 -8.98 1.14
CA ASP A 341 -23.10 -8.22 2.39
C ASP A 341 -21.85 -7.42 2.72
N ILE A 342 -20.66 -8.03 2.59
CA ILE A 342 -19.38 -7.33 2.76
C ILE A 342 -19.27 -6.15 1.78
N ARG A 343 -19.59 -6.36 0.51
CA ARG A 343 -19.60 -5.32 -0.52
C ARG A 343 -20.53 -4.16 -0.16
N ARG A 344 -21.74 -4.46 0.32
CA ARG A 344 -22.71 -3.44 0.72
C ARG A 344 -22.18 -2.57 1.84
N VAL A 345 -21.49 -3.15 2.82
CA VAL A 345 -20.87 -2.40 3.92
C VAL A 345 -19.68 -1.60 3.41
N LEU A 346 -18.78 -2.18 2.61
CA LEU A 346 -17.62 -1.47 2.05
C LEU A 346 -18.04 -0.21 1.29
N ALA A 347 -19.14 -0.28 0.52
CA ALA A 347 -19.64 0.87 -0.23
C ALA A 347 -20.16 2.04 0.63
N ASN A 348 -20.29 1.84 1.95
CA ASN A 348 -20.82 2.84 2.90
C ASN A 348 -19.93 2.99 4.14
N ILE A 349 -18.77 2.34 4.15
CA ILE A 349 -17.88 2.37 5.32
C ILE A 349 -17.23 3.74 5.46
N LYS A 350 -17.13 4.20 6.70
CA LYS A 350 -16.39 5.41 7.04
C LYS A 350 -15.50 5.14 8.25
N MET A 351 -14.20 5.31 8.07
CA MET A 351 -13.20 5.14 9.11
C MET A 351 -12.27 6.36 9.11
N ILE A 352 -11.93 6.86 10.30
CA ILE A 352 -11.10 8.05 10.46
C ILE A 352 -9.67 7.68 10.87
N PRO A 353 -8.67 8.53 10.57
CA PRO A 353 -7.29 8.33 10.99
C PRO A 353 -7.17 8.16 12.49
N GLY A 354 -6.27 7.31 12.96
CA GLY A 354 -6.04 7.06 14.37
C GLY A 354 -7.02 6.09 15.03
N GLN A 355 -8.09 5.67 14.37
CA GLN A 355 -8.87 4.51 14.81
C GLN A 355 -8.01 3.23 14.71
N LYS A 356 -8.34 2.22 15.55
CA LYS A 356 -7.63 0.94 15.54
C LYS A 356 -7.54 0.39 14.11
N GLY A 357 -6.32 0.16 13.64
CA GLY A 357 -6.03 -0.37 12.32
C GLY A 357 -5.96 0.67 11.19
N ILE A 358 -6.39 1.92 11.41
CA ILE A 358 -6.26 3.00 10.42
C ILE A 358 -5.00 3.81 10.72
N ILE A 359 -3.91 3.36 10.14
CA ILE A 359 -2.57 3.95 10.34
C ILE A 359 -2.10 4.78 9.14
N THR A 360 -3.00 5.01 8.18
CA THR A 360 -2.83 6.04 7.14
C THR A 360 -3.21 7.41 7.71
N PRO A 361 -2.59 8.51 7.24
CA PRO A 361 -2.91 9.86 7.73
C PRO A 361 -4.31 10.35 7.32
N TYR A 362 -4.93 9.65 6.40
CA TYR A 362 -6.26 9.95 5.87
C TYR A 362 -7.20 8.79 6.12
N GLY A 363 -8.49 9.11 6.29
CA GLY A 363 -9.52 8.11 6.53
C GLY A 363 -9.86 7.27 5.30
N ILE A 364 -10.78 6.34 5.51
CA ILE A 364 -11.31 5.47 4.44
C ILE A 364 -12.80 5.75 4.30
N GLU A 365 -13.18 6.20 3.12
CA GLU A 365 -14.56 6.38 2.68
C GLU A 365 -14.58 6.29 1.15
N PHE A 366 -15.35 5.36 0.62
CA PHE A 366 -15.37 5.12 -0.82
C PHE A 366 -16.48 5.90 -1.51
N ASP A 367 -16.17 6.46 -2.67
CA ASP A 367 -17.17 7.06 -3.55
C ASP A 367 -17.99 5.98 -4.30
N GLU A 368 -18.90 6.42 -5.18
CA GLU A 368 -19.75 5.53 -6.00
C GLU A 368 -18.97 4.61 -6.95
N LYS A 369 -17.70 4.96 -7.25
CA LYS A 369 -16.79 4.18 -8.08
C LYS A 369 -15.91 3.21 -7.27
N GLY A 370 -16.01 3.26 -5.93
CA GLY A 370 -15.16 2.50 -5.02
C GLY A 370 -13.76 3.11 -4.80
N GLN A 371 -13.56 4.40 -5.15
CA GLN A 371 -12.33 5.13 -4.87
C GLN A 371 -12.39 5.78 -3.48
N ASN A 372 -11.33 5.64 -2.68
CA ASN A 372 -11.22 6.37 -1.42
C ASN A 372 -11.13 7.88 -1.67
N MET A 373 -12.13 8.62 -1.17
CA MET A 373 -12.23 10.07 -1.34
C MET A 373 -11.20 10.86 -0.53
N HIS A 374 -10.60 10.24 0.47
CA HIS A 374 -9.66 10.88 1.39
C HIS A 374 -8.19 10.63 1.04
N ALA A 375 -7.90 9.74 0.09
CA ALA A 375 -6.53 9.45 -0.32
C ALA A 375 -5.80 10.72 -0.78
N ARG A 376 -4.62 10.98 -0.20
CA ARG A 376 -3.78 12.16 -0.46
C ARG A 376 -2.33 11.77 -0.39
N GLY A 377 -1.49 12.53 -1.09
CA GLY A 377 -0.06 12.37 -1.03
C GLY A 377 0.58 13.03 0.19
N VAL A 378 1.64 12.43 0.65
CA VAL A 378 2.64 13.06 1.53
C VAL A 378 3.97 13.08 0.79
N VAL A 379 4.72 14.17 0.94
CA VAL A 379 6.07 14.24 0.37
C VAL A 379 7.08 13.86 1.42
N ILE A 380 7.85 12.86 1.10
CA ILE A 380 8.98 12.36 1.89
C ILE A 380 10.25 12.85 1.23
N GLN A 381 11.26 13.22 2.02
CA GLN A 381 12.62 13.43 1.53
C GLN A 381 13.57 12.48 2.25
N THR A 382 14.47 11.82 1.52
CA THR A 382 15.55 11.06 2.13
C THR A 382 16.62 12.01 2.62
N LEU A 383 16.85 12.06 3.93
CA LEU A 383 17.86 12.89 4.59
C LEU A 383 18.68 12.03 5.55
N ASN A 384 20.01 12.06 5.44
CA ASN A 384 20.90 11.21 6.23
C ASN A 384 20.50 9.72 6.18
N GLN A 385 20.18 9.24 4.98
CA GLN A 385 19.72 7.87 4.72
C GLN A 385 18.47 7.46 5.53
N LYS A 386 17.63 8.45 5.87
CA LYS A 386 16.33 8.23 6.53
C LYS A 386 15.23 8.89 5.71
N ARG A 387 14.08 8.26 5.67
CA ARG A 387 12.87 8.86 5.11
C ARG A 387 12.33 9.86 6.13
N VAL A 388 12.06 11.08 5.69
CA VAL A 388 11.52 12.14 6.53
C VAL A 388 10.31 12.73 5.82
N VAL A 389 9.14 12.68 6.45
CA VAL A 389 7.95 13.39 5.95
C VAL A 389 8.23 14.88 6.06
N VAL A 390 8.14 15.60 4.94
CA VAL A 390 8.44 17.02 4.87
C VAL A 390 7.24 17.87 4.43
N TYR A 391 6.22 17.26 3.87
CA TYR A 391 4.98 17.95 3.44
C TYR A 391 3.79 16.97 3.36
N PRO A 392 2.57 17.39 3.78
CA PRO A 392 2.27 18.68 4.42
C PRO A 392 2.86 18.77 5.84
N SER A 393 3.09 20.01 6.32
CA SER A 393 3.82 20.26 7.57
C SER A 393 3.13 19.73 8.82
N GLU A 394 1.79 19.60 8.79
CA GLU A 394 0.98 19.05 9.88
C GLU A 394 1.13 17.54 10.06
N LEU A 395 1.71 16.86 9.09
CA LEU A 395 2.01 15.41 9.13
C LEU A 395 3.50 15.13 9.33
N ALA A 396 4.32 16.17 9.32
CA ALA A 396 5.76 16.07 9.54
C ALA A 396 6.09 16.12 11.03
N LEU A 397 7.10 15.36 11.45
CA LEU A 397 7.60 15.45 12.82
C LEU A 397 8.23 16.83 13.09
N PRO A 398 8.19 17.33 14.34
CA PRO A 398 8.82 18.59 14.70
C PRO A 398 10.29 18.64 14.30
N GLY A 399 10.70 19.71 13.63
CA GLY A 399 12.07 19.90 13.15
C GLY A 399 12.35 19.31 11.77
N ALA A 400 11.40 18.66 11.11
CA ALA A 400 11.53 18.25 9.72
C ALA A 400 11.70 19.48 8.82
N ALA A 401 12.73 19.49 7.98
CA ALA A 401 13.04 20.60 7.08
C ALA A 401 13.29 20.09 5.67
N ILE A 402 12.80 20.85 4.68
CA ILE A 402 13.01 20.56 3.27
C ILE A 402 14.37 21.09 2.81
N VAL A 403 15.16 20.24 2.18
CA VAL A 403 16.38 20.67 1.48
C VAL A 403 16.05 20.88 0.01
N TRP A 404 16.05 22.14 -0.43
CA TRP A 404 15.70 22.56 -1.79
C TRP A 404 16.59 23.72 -2.27
N PRO A 405 17.14 23.68 -3.47
CA PRO A 405 17.25 22.50 -4.35
C PRO A 405 18.21 21.46 -3.79
N THR A 406 18.28 20.29 -4.45
CA THR A 406 19.28 19.26 -4.15
C THR A 406 20.69 19.86 -4.18
N PRO A 407 21.54 19.68 -3.13
CA PRO A 407 22.90 20.16 -3.11
C PRO A 407 23.76 19.56 -4.22
N PRO A 408 24.79 20.29 -4.74
CA PRO A 408 25.78 19.71 -5.64
C PRO A 408 26.52 18.53 -5.00
N TRP A 409 27.01 17.60 -5.83
CA TRP A 409 27.66 16.36 -5.37
C TRP A 409 28.90 16.60 -4.48
N ASP A 410 29.58 17.70 -4.63
CA ASP A 410 30.73 18.10 -3.81
C ASP A 410 30.39 18.72 -2.45
N LYS A 411 29.09 18.90 -2.19
CA LYS A 411 28.53 19.45 -0.94
C LYS A 411 27.57 18.50 -0.21
N ARG A 412 27.53 17.25 -0.62
CA ARG A 412 26.67 16.22 -0.01
C ARG A 412 27.40 15.45 1.07
#